data_be517bb843b1fed2d73069024f19a78e
#
_entry.id   be517bb843b1fed2d73069024f19a78e
#
_cell.length_a   1.000
_cell.length_b   1.000
_cell.length_c   1.000
_cell.angle_alpha   90.00
_cell.angle_beta   90.00
_cell.angle_gamma   90.00
#
_symmetry.space_group_name_H-M   'P 1'
#
loop_
_entity.id
_entity.type
_entity.pdbx_description
1 polymer ?
#
loop_
_entity_poly.entity_id
_entity_poly.type
_entity_poly.pdbx_seq_one_letter_code
_entity_poly.pdbx_strand_id
1 'polypeptide(L)'
;DKIAAIASVTGSMYINQSILCNPERPIPVMQIHGTMDLTVPYIGSNTSESIDDVISFWVNFNECSNNPSFFSLPNINTFDNSFVEHYIYSDGNNNSSVELYKVINGGHTWPGAYIPFAGINTNQDFSASEKIWQFFSNYDINGMIETINVNEIEKEEKKLINTFDILGRETFKKGLI
;
A
#
# COMPACT_ATOMS: atom_id res chain seq x y z
N ASP A 1 -15.04 0.26 9.97
CA ASP A 1 -14.73 1.46 10.74
C ASP A 1 -13.46 1.36 11.59
N LYS A 2 -12.75 0.22 11.55
CA LYS A 2 -11.53 -0.04 12.37
C LYS A 2 -10.27 -0.28 11.55
N ILE A 3 -10.39 -0.38 10.24
CA ILE A 3 -9.29 -0.72 9.33
C ILE A 3 -8.98 0.50 8.47
N ALA A 4 -7.76 1.03 8.54
CA ALA A 4 -7.34 2.20 7.78
C ALA A 4 -7.04 1.88 6.31
N ALA A 5 -6.39 0.75 6.04
CA ALA A 5 -6.05 0.26 4.71
C ALA A 5 -5.95 -1.27 4.71
N ILE A 6 -6.02 -1.89 3.54
CA ILE A 6 -5.86 -3.34 3.37
C ILE A 6 -4.82 -3.66 2.31
N ALA A 7 -4.14 -4.79 2.48
CA ALA A 7 -3.23 -5.34 1.48
C ALA A 7 -3.45 -6.84 1.33
N SER A 8 -3.46 -7.32 0.09
CA SER A 8 -3.59 -8.73 -0.25
C SER A 8 -2.36 -9.16 -1.04
N VAL A 9 -1.77 -10.28 -0.66
CA VAL A 9 -0.67 -10.92 -1.39
C VAL A 9 -1.13 -12.31 -1.82
N THR A 10 -1.16 -12.56 -3.12
CA THR A 10 -1.62 -13.81 -3.75
C THR A 10 -3.05 -14.24 -3.41
N GLY A 11 -3.83 -13.36 -2.77
CA GLY A 11 -5.25 -13.58 -2.48
C GLY A 11 -6.15 -12.97 -3.56
N SER A 12 -7.39 -13.44 -3.63
CA SER A 12 -8.46 -12.88 -4.46
C SER A 12 -9.77 -12.88 -3.71
N MET A 13 -10.78 -12.21 -4.23
CA MET A 13 -12.16 -12.37 -3.77
C MET A 13 -12.71 -13.74 -4.21
N TYR A 14 -13.57 -14.31 -3.37
CA TYR A 14 -14.34 -15.49 -3.78
C TYR A 14 -15.30 -15.11 -4.91
N ILE A 15 -15.59 -16.06 -5.81
CA ILE A 15 -16.47 -15.83 -6.95
C ILE A 15 -17.81 -15.19 -6.52
N ASN A 16 -18.24 -14.15 -7.21
CA ASN A 16 -19.42 -13.32 -6.91
C ASN A 16 -19.35 -12.54 -5.59
N GLN A 17 -18.22 -12.51 -4.88
CA GLN A 17 -18.12 -11.76 -3.65
C GLN A 17 -18.11 -10.25 -3.89
N SER A 18 -17.61 -9.78 -5.02
CA SER A 18 -17.67 -8.37 -5.43
C SER A 18 -19.11 -7.83 -5.47
N ILE A 19 -20.09 -8.69 -5.81
CA ILE A 19 -21.52 -8.33 -5.83
C ILE A 19 -22.09 -8.15 -4.41
N LEU A 20 -21.56 -8.91 -3.44
CA LEU A 20 -22.05 -8.95 -2.05
C LEU A 20 -21.26 -8.03 -1.12
N CYS A 21 -20.04 -7.67 -1.52
CA CYS A 21 -19.16 -6.83 -0.74
C CYS A 21 -19.64 -5.37 -0.79
N ASN A 22 -20.01 -4.84 0.35
CA ASN A 22 -20.49 -3.46 0.49
C ASN A 22 -19.85 -2.83 1.73
N PRO A 23 -18.59 -2.38 1.64
CA PRO A 23 -17.94 -1.68 2.74
C PRO A 23 -18.68 -0.40 3.13
N GLU A 24 -18.56 0.03 4.38
CA GLU A 24 -19.25 1.23 4.88
C GLU A 24 -18.61 2.53 4.34
N ARG A 25 -17.35 2.46 3.89
CA ARG A 25 -16.58 3.62 3.40
C ARG A 25 -15.49 3.19 2.42
N PRO A 26 -14.99 4.13 1.61
CA PRO A 26 -13.78 3.90 0.81
C PRO A 26 -12.59 3.47 1.68
N ILE A 27 -11.83 2.49 1.21
CA ILE A 27 -10.68 1.91 1.90
C ILE A 27 -9.52 1.83 0.91
N PRO A 28 -8.33 2.38 1.22
CA PRO A 28 -7.14 2.16 0.43
C PRO A 28 -6.80 0.68 0.33
N VAL A 29 -6.49 0.21 -0.89
CA VAL A 29 -6.26 -1.20 -1.18
C VAL A 29 -4.96 -1.40 -1.93
N MET A 30 -4.12 -2.33 -1.47
CA MET A 30 -2.97 -2.83 -2.22
C MET A 30 -3.16 -4.29 -2.57
N GLN A 31 -2.96 -4.64 -3.83
CA GLN A 31 -2.95 -6.02 -4.32
C GLN A 31 -1.56 -6.33 -4.88
N ILE A 32 -0.96 -7.45 -4.45
CA ILE A 32 0.29 -7.99 -4.98
C ILE A 32 0.00 -9.39 -5.51
N HIS A 33 0.20 -9.65 -6.82
CA HIS A 33 -0.20 -10.93 -7.39
C HIS A 33 0.66 -11.35 -8.57
N GLY A 34 1.00 -12.65 -8.62
CA GLY A 34 1.75 -13.27 -9.69
C GLY A 34 0.88 -13.69 -10.86
N THR A 35 1.31 -13.41 -12.10
CA THR A 35 0.54 -13.81 -13.30
C THR A 35 0.59 -15.31 -13.59
N MET A 36 1.56 -16.04 -12.99
CA MET A 36 1.70 -17.50 -13.08
C MET A 36 1.33 -18.19 -11.76
N ASP A 37 0.47 -17.54 -10.96
CA ASP A 37 -0.09 -18.15 -9.77
C ASP A 37 -1.05 -19.28 -10.16
N LEU A 38 -0.67 -20.52 -9.80
CA LEU A 38 -1.47 -21.71 -10.09
C LEU A 38 -2.39 -22.12 -8.93
N THR A 39 -2.23 -21.48 -7.76
CA THR A 39 -3.06 -21.74 -6.57
C THR A 39 -4.29 -20.82 -6.56
N VAL A 40 -4.07 -19.52 -6.76
CA VAL A 40 -5.11 -18.52 -6.97
C VAL A 40 -4.84 -17.83 -8.31
N PRO A 41 -5.38 -18.35 -9.41
CA PRO A 41 -5.04 -17.88 -10.75
C PRO A 41 -5.35 -16.39 -10.94
N TYR A 42 -4.39 -15.65 -11.51
CA TYR A 42 -4.54 -14.23 -11.81
C TYR A 42 -5.82 -13.93 -12.64
N ILE A 43 -6.11 -14.82 -13.59
CA ILE A 43 -7.28 -14.71 -14.47
C ILE A 43 -8.60 -15.17 -13.82
N GLY A 44 -8.55 -15.54 -12.53
CA GLY A 44 -9.69 -16.10 -11.82
C GLY A 44 -9.89 -17.60 -12.05
N SER A 45 -10.88 -18.15 -11.37
CA SER A 45 -11.24 -19.57 -11.43
C SER A 45 -12.73 -19.75 -11.14
N ASN A 46 -13.18 -21.01 -11.00
CA ASN A 46 -14.55 -21.31 -10.55
C ASN A 46 -14.82 -20.89 -9.09
N THR A 47 -13.78 -20.57 -8.33
CA THR A 47 -13.86 -20.22 -6.90
C THR A 47 -13.35 -18.84 -6.57
N SER A 48 -12.64 -18.19 -7.47
CA SER A 48 -12.06 -16.87 -7.25
C SER A 48 -12.29 -15.95 -8.44
N GLU A 49 -12.54 -14.69 -8.17
CA GLU A 49 -12.59 -13.63 -9.19
C GLU A 49 -11.19 -13.38 -9.76
N SER A 50 -11.13 -12.86 -10.99
CA SER A 50 -9.86 -12.42 -11.55
C SER A 50 -9.29 -11.24 -10.75
N ILE A 51 -7.98 -11.07 -10.75
CA ILE A 51 -7.36 -9.94 -10.06
C ILE A 51 -7.76 -8.61 -10.72
N ASP A 52 -7.93 -8.61 -12.03
CA ASP A 52 -8.39 -7.41 -12.75
C ASP A 52 -9.84 -7.03 -12.36
N ASP A 53 -10.72 -7.99 -12.10
CA ASP A 53 -12.07 -7.74 -11.58
C ASP A 53 -12.04 -7.23 -10.14
N VAL A 54 -11.18 -7.80 -9.29
CA VAL A 54 -10.98 -7.32 -7.91
C VAL A 54 -10.48 -5.88 -7.88
N ILE A 55 -9.50 -5.55 -8.73
CA ILE A 55 -9.00 -4.16 -8.87
C ILE A 55 -10.13 -3.25 -9.36
N SER A 56 -10.85 -3.66 -10.40
CA SER A 56 -11.96 -2.88 -10.95
C SER A 56 -13.06 -2.63 -9.90
N PHE A 57 -13.38 -3.63 -9.08
CA PHE A 57 -14.30 -3.48 -7.96
C PHE A 57 -13.85 -2.38 -7.00
N TRP A 58 -12.60 -2.43 -6.52
CA TRP A 58 -12.10 -1.45 -5.56
C TRP A 58 -11.93 -0.07 -6.16
N VAL A 59 -11.50 0.04 -7.42
CA VAL A 59 -11.39 1.32 -8.16
C VAL A 59 -12.76 1.99 -8.25
N ASN A 60 -13.79 1.23 -8.65
CA ASN A 60 -15.15 1.74 -8.75
C ASN A 60 -15.75 2.07 -7.38
N PHE A 61 -15.57 1.19 -6.39
CA PHE A 61 -16.10 1.40 -5.03
C PHE A 61 -15.49 2.63 -4.36
N ASN A 62 -14.18 2.83 -4.50
CA ASN A 62 -13.47 3.98 -3.97
C ASN A 62 -13.64 5.24 -4.84
N GLU A 63 -14.26 5.13 -6.02
CA GLU A 63 -14.37 6.21 -7.02
C GLU A 63 -13.00 6.78 -7.44
N CYS A 64 -11.99 5.91 -7.54
CA CYS A 64 -10.68 6.30 -8.04
C CYS A 64 -10.70 6.61 -9.55
N SER A 65 -9.69 7.36 -10.00
CA SER A 65 -9.46 7.56 -11.44
C SER A 65 -9.27 6.22 -12.15
N ASN A 66 -9.97 6.00 -13.27
CA ASN A 66 -9.81 4.81 -14.12
C ASN A 66 -8.51 4.81 -14.95
N ASN A 67 -7.74 5.90 -14.91
CA ASN A 67 -6.46 6.04 -15.60
C ASN A 67 -5.32 5.93 -14.58
N PRO A 68 -4.74 4.74 -14.36
CA PRO A 68 -3.69 4.58 -13.36
C PRO A 68 -2.38 5.22 -13.81
N SER A 69 -1.61 5.70 -12.86
CA SER A 69 -0.18 5.88 -13.06
C SER A 69 0.49 4.52 -13.17
N PHE A 70 1.42 4.37 -14.11
CA PHE A 70 2.11 3.12 -14.38
C PHE A 70 3.61 3.26 -14.17
N PHE A 71 4.22 2.29 -13.49
CA PHE A 71 5.65 2.20 -13.25
C PHE A 71 6.11 0.76 -13.47
N SER A 72 7.24 0.57 -14.15
CA SER A 72 7.96 -0.70 -14.12
C SER A 72 9.03 -0.62 -13.03
N LEU A 73 9.01 -1.55 -12.08
CA LEU A 73 10.09 -1.62 -11.09
C LEU A 73 11.40 -2.07 -11.75
N PRO A 74 12.56 -1.64 -11.24
CA PRO A 74 13.83 -2.18 -11.71
C PRO A 74 13.88 -3.70 -11.54
N ASN A 75 14.14 -4.44 -12.61
CA ASN A 75 14.40 -5.88 -12.55
C ASN A 75 15.83 -6.11 -12.05
N ILE A 76 15.97 -6.26 -10.73
CA ILE A 76 17.26 -6.40 -10.03
C ILE A 76 17.75 -7.84 -10.09
N ASN A 77 16.83 -8.80 -9.96
CA ASN A 77 17.13 -10.21 -10.04
C ASN A 77 16.65 -10.83 -11.36
N THR A 78 17.47 -10.74 -12.37
CA THR A 78 17.13 -11.30 -13.70
C THR A 78 17.12 -12.84 -13.75
N PHE A 79 17.51 -13.53 -12.67
CA PHE A 79 17.57 -15.00 -12.62
C PHE A 79 16.24 -15.64 -12.20
N ASP A 80 15.34 -14.88 -11.58
CA ASP A 80 14.02 -15.38 -11.20
C ASP A 80 13.00 -15.33 -12.35
N ASN A 81 13.42 -14.82 -13.54
CA ASN A 81 12.59 -14.75 -14.74
C ASN A 81 11.24 -14.03 -14.54
N SER A 82 11.17 -13.13 -13.57
CA SER A 82 10.02 -12.30 -13.27
C SER A 82 10.35 -10.81 -13.29
N PHE A 83 9.34 -9.97 -13.41
CA PHE A 83 9.46 -8.52 -13.27
C PHE A 83 8.14 -7.93 -12.79
N VAL A 84 8.14 -6.67 -12.38
CA VAL A 84 7.01 -6.07 -11.69
C VAL A 84 6.49 -4.84 -12.42
N GLU A 85 5.20 -4.86 -12.69
CA GLU A 85 4.41 -3.72 -13.14
C GLU A 85 3.62 -3.17 -11.93
N HIS A 86 3.73 -1.87 -11.67
CA HIS A 86 3.02 -1.20 -10.59
C HIS A 86 2.03 -0.19 -11.15
N TYR A 87 0.76 -0.37 -10.82
CA TYR A 87 -0.35 0.48 -11.21
C TYR A 87 -0.92 1.16 -9.97
N ILE A 88 -1.13 2.48 -10.03
CA ILE A 88 -1.71 3.28 -8.96
C ILE A 88 -2.94 4.01 -9.48
N TYR A 89 -4.10 3.66 -8.97
CA TYR A 89 -5.37 4.34 -9.19
C TYR A 89 -5.59 5.30 -8.03
N SER A 90 -5.41 6.59 -8.28
CA SER A 90 -5.50 7.67 -7.29
C SER A 90 -6.85 8.39 -7.31
N ASP A 91 -6.91 9.45 -6.54
CA ASP A 91 -8.03 10.41 -6.48
C ASP A 91 -9.36 9.79 -6.02
N GLY A 92 -9.30 8.68 -5.28
CA GLY A 92 -10.48 8.07 -4.70
C GLY A 92 -11.08 8.90 -3.56
N ASN A 93 -12.35 8.66 -3.28
CA ASN A 93 -13.03 9.28 -2.15
C ASN A 93 -12.27 9.02 -0.85
N ASN A 94 -12.30 9.99 0.06
CA ASN A 94 -11.53 9.96 1.30
C ASN A 94 -10.00 9.82 1.09
N ASN A 95 -9.49 10.41 -0.01
CA ASN A 95 -8.09 10.31 -0.43
C ASN A 95 -7.58 8.86 -0.50
N SER A 96 -8.47 7.92 -0.84
CA SER A 96 -8.10 6.51 -1.00
C SER A 96 -7.39 6.28 -2.34
N SER A 97 -6.59 5.24 -2.41
CA SER A 97 -6.03 4.72 -3.64
C SER A 97 -6.21 3.20 -3.75
N VAL A 98 -6.09 2.69 -4.96
CA VAL A 98 -5.96 1.25 -5.24
C VAL A 98 -4.64 1.03 -5.97
N GLU A 99 -3.80 0.16 -5.42
CA GLU A 99 -2.49 -0.16 -5.98
C GLU A 99 -2.41 -1.64 -6.37
N LEU A 100 -1.89 -1.90 -7.56
CA LEU A 100 -1.63 -3.26 -8.05
C LEU A 100 -0.13 -3.41 -8.35
N TYR A 101 0.53 -4.32 -7.63
CA TYR A 101 1.83 -4.87 -8.01
C TYR A 101 1.61 -6.18 -8.77
N LYS A 102 1.62 -6.09 -10.09
CA LYS A 102 1.46 -7.22 -11.00
C LYS A 102 2.82 -7.84 -11.25
N VAL A 103 3.05 -9.01 -10.66
CA VAL A 103 4.32 -9.74 -10.79
C VAL A 103 4.23 -10.64 -12.01
N ILE A 104 4.80 -10.20 -13.12
CA ILE A 104 4.83 -10.98 -14.36
C ILE A 104 5.68 -12.22 -14.16
N ASN A 105 5.16 -13.38 -14.53
CA ASN A 105 5.73 -14.71 -14.31
C ASN A 105 5.91 -15.09 -12.81
N GLY A 106 5.43 -14.30 -11.86
CA GLY A 106 5.42 -14.64 -10.43
C GLY A 106 4.42 -15.74 -10.12
N GLY A 107 4.74 -16.61 -9.17
CA GLY A 107 3.88 -17.67 -8.67
C GLY A 107 3.09 -17.27 -7.40
N HIS A 108 2.50 -18.29 -6.74
CA HIS A 108 1.82 -18.12 -5.44
C HIS A 108 2.83 -17.95 -4.31
N THR A 109 3.46 -16.80 -4.22
CA THR A 109 4.56 -16.53 -3.30
C THR A 109 4.50 -15.12 -2.73
N TRP A 110 5.26 -14.89 -1.67
CA TRP A 110 5.45 -13.59 -1.05
C TRP A 110 6.71 -12.94 -1.65
N PRO A 111 6.63 -11.92 -2.52
CA PRO A 111 7.80 -11.29 -3.12
C PRO A 111 8.81 -10.80 -2.07
N GLY A 112 10.10 -11.05 -2.36
CA GLY A 112 11.21 -10.76 -1.45
C GLY A 112 11.41 -11.79 -0.34
N ALA A 113 10.53 -12.79 -0.19
CA ALA A 113 10.76 -13.86 0.76
C ALA A 113 11.76 -14.89 0.21
N TYR A 114 12.60 -15.39 1.10
CA TYR A 114 13.48 -16.52 0.78
C TYR A 114 12.65 -17.81 0.85
N ILE A 115 12.27 -18.36 -0.31
CA ILE A 115 11.55 -19.64 -0.41
C ILE A 115 12.42 -20.61 -1.22
N PRO A 116 13.02 -21.62 -0.60
CA PRO A 116 13.87 -22.58 -1.29
C PRO A 116 13.08 -23.70 -1.97
N PHE A 117 11.87 -23.45 -2.46
CA PHE A 117 11.07 -24.45 -3.16
C PHE A 117 11.28 -24.38 -4.67
N ALA A 118 11.80 -25.47 -5.24
CA ALA A 118 11.95 -25.62 -6.68
C ALA A 118 10.58 -25.60 -7.36
N GLY A 119 10.45 -24.80 -8.42
CA GLY A 119 9.25 -24.73 -9.26
C GLY A 119 8.23 -23.67 -8.88
N ILE A 120 8.45 -22.92 -7.80
CA ILE A 120 7.61 -21.76 -7.46
C ILE A 120 8.45 -20.50 -7.69
N ASN A 121 8.02 -19.64 -8.60
CA ASN A 121 8.74 -18.43 -8.94
C ASN A 121 8.40 -17.32 -7.95
N THR A 122 9.37 -16.95 -7.10
CA THR A 122 9.28 -15.85 -6.14
C THR A 122 10.09 -14.67 -6.64
N ASN A 123 9.43 -13.58 -6.98
CA ASN A 123 10.10 -12.35 -7.39
C ASN A 123 10.98 -11.80 -6.27
N GLN A 124 12.20 -11.38 -6.64
CA GLN A 124 13.22 -10.87 -5.73
C GLN A 124 13.57 -9.39 -6.01
N ASP A 125 12.77 -8.69 -6.82
CA ASP A 125 13.02 -7.29 -7.15
C ASP A 125 12.59 -6.33 -6.06
N PHE A 126 11.67 -6.76 -5.19
CA PHE A 126 11.17 -5.95 -4.08
C PHE A 126 10.73 -6.82 -2.89
N SER A 127 10.61 -6.19 -1.74
CA SER A 127 10.02 -6.79 -0.54
C SER A 127 8.55 -6.40 -0.44
N ALA A 128 7.64 -7.38 -0.53
CA ALA A 128 6.21 -7.15 -0.33
C ALA A 128 5.92 -6.57 1.05
N SER A 129 6.60 -7.05 2.10
CA SER A 129 6.44 -6.56 3.47
C SER A 129 6.77 -5.07 3.60
N GLU A 130 7.88 -4.62 2.97
CA GLU A 130 8.27 -3.20 2.99
C GLU A 130 7.28 -2.34 2.22
N LYS A 131 6.81 -2.80 1.04
CA LYS A 131 5.81 -2.06 0.25
C LYS A 131 4.48 -1.94 0.98
N ILE A 132 4.02 -3.01 1.61
CA ILE A 132 2.81 -3.01 2.44
C ILE A 132 2.96 -2.04 3.61
N TRP A 133 4.10 -2.07 4.30
CA TRP A 133 4.35 -1.15 5.41
C TRP A 133 4.37 0.31 4.94
N GLN A 134 5.07 0.62 3.83
CA GLN A 134 5.09 1.94 3.23
C GLN A 134 3.67 2.40 2.87
N PHE A 135 2.88 1.52 2.26
CA PHE A 135 1.49 1.80 1.92
C PHE A 135 0.65 2.11 3.16
N PHE A 136 0.68 1.25 4.18
CA PHE A 136 -0.09 1.45 5.40
C PHE A 136 0.30 2.72 6.16
N SER A 137 1.59 3.10 6.09
CA SER A 137 2.10 4.31 6.76
C SER A 137 1.54 5.61 6.17
N ASN A 138 0.91 5.55 5.00
CA ASN A 138 0.30 6.71 4.34
C ASN A 138 -1.16 6.95 4.77
N TYR A 139 -1.77 6.04 5.54
CA TYR A 139 -3.21 6.10 5.83
C TYR A 139 -3.52 5.93 7.31
N ASP A 140 -4.50 6.70 7.75
CA ASP A 140 -5.21 6.47 8.99
C ASP A 140 -6.69 6.17 8.71
N ILE A 141 -7.51 6.11 9.75
CA ILE A 141 -8.95 5.81 9.63
C ILE A 141 -9.73 6.89 8.87
N ASN A 142 -9.15 8.09 8.72
CA ASN A 142 -9.76 9.22 8.04
C ASN A 142 -9.29 9.36 6.57
N GLY A 143 -8.40 8.48 6.11
CA GLY A 143 -7.85 8.50 4.76
C GLY A 143 -6.34 8.73 4.74
N MET A 144 -5.84 9.34 3.67
CA MET A 144 -4.41 9.63 3.55
C MET A 144 -3.96 10.64 4.60
N ILE A 145 -2.88 10.32 5.31
CA ILE A 145 -2.27 11.21 6.29
C ILE A 145 -1.62 12.38 5.54
N GLU A 146 -2.10 13.59 5.80
CA GLU A 146 -1.44 14.78 5.28
C GLU A 146 -0.08 14.92 5.94
N THR A 147 1.00 14.79 5.17
CA THR A 147 2.33 15.14 5.64
C THR A 147 2.39 16.66 5.78
N ILE A 148 2.28 17.15 7.01
CA ILE A 148 2.55 18.55 7.30
C ILE A 148 4.01 18.80 6.92
N ASN A 149 4.21 19.64 5.92
CA ASN A 149 5.55 19.99 5.45
C ASN A 149 6.24 20.76 6.59
N VAL A 150 7.28 20.18 7.19
CA VAL A 150 8.00 20.76 8.34
C VAL A 150 8.48 22.20 8.06
N ASN A 151 8.59 22.58 6.79
CA ASN A 151 8.91 23.95 6.36
C ASN A 151 7.83 24.99 6.69
N GLU A 152 6.58 24.58 7.00
CA GLU A 152 5.55 25.54 7.46
C GLU A 152 5.63 25.79 8.97
N ILE A 153 6.20 24.87 9.74
CA ILE A 153 6.37 25.02 11.20
C ILE A 153 7.48 26.05 11.53
N GLU A 154 8.44 26.29 10.62
CA GLU A 154 9.49 27.31 10.84
C GLU A 154 9.00 28.75 10.74
N LYS A 155 7.76 29.00 10.27
CA LYS A 155 7.18 30.35 10.17
C LYS A 155 6.33 30.77 11.37
N GLU A 156 5.96 29.85 12.26
CA GLU A 156 5.41 30.26 13.54
C GLU A 156 6.56 30.64 14.46
N GLU A 157 6.59 31.92 14.93
CA GLU A 157 7.56 32.42 15.91
C GLU A 157 7.66 31.44 17.08
N LYS A 158 8.85 30.86 17.27
CA LYS A 158 9.17 30.03 18.45
C LYS A 158 8.90 30.81 19.71
N LYS A 159 7.66 30.81 20.18
CA LYS A 159 7.33 31.34 21.48
C LYS A 159 7.82 30.36 22.53
N LEU A 160 8.95 30.68 23.15
CA LEU A 160 9.47 29.91 24.28
C LEU A 160 8.42 29.97 25.39
N ILE A 161 7.68 28.87 25.61
CA ILE A 161 6.59 28.90 26.58
C ILE A 161 7.15 28.83 27.97
N ASN A 162 8.07 27.94 28.29
CA ASN A 162 8.81 27.88 29.55
C ASN A 162 9.97 26.87 29.42
N THR A 163 11.04 27.05 30.18
CA THR A 163 12.11 26.07 30.32
C THR A 163 12.14 25.52 31.76
N PHE A 164 12.32 24.22 31.89
CA PHE A 164 12.38 23.52 33.17
C PHE A 164 13.75 22.83 33.33
N ASP A 165 14.25 22.74 34.56
CA ASP A 165 15.41 21.91 34.86
C ASP A 165 15.02 20.41 34.96
N ILE A 166 16.01 19.55 35.17
CA ILE A 166 15.80 18.07 35.27
C ILE A 166 14.93 17.65 36.47
N LEU A 167 14.64 18.58 37.38
CA LEU A 167 13.78 18.38 38.55
C LEU A 167 12.37 18.99 38.35
N GLY A 168 12.08 19.49 37.12
CA GLY A 168 10.78 20.07 36.78
C GLY A 168 10.58 21.50 37.33
N ARG A 169 11.65 22.21 37.73
CA ARG A 169 11.56 23.58 38.19
C ARG A 169 11.74 24.55 37.03
N GLU A 170 10.91 25.58 36.97
CA GLU A 170 10.95 26.59 35.93
C GLU A 170 12.27 27.39 35.97
N THR A 171 12.95 27.47 34.82
CA THR A 171 14.22 28.18 34.70
C THR A 171 14.06 29.42 33.83
N PHE A 172 14.45 30.57 34.36
CA PHE A 172 14.48 31.80 33.57
C PHE A 172 15.89 32.03 33.00
N LYS A 173 16.02 32.03 31.65
CA LYS A 173 17.24 32.57 31.05
C LYS A 173 17.28 34.08 31.27
N LYS A 174 18.19 34.56 32.12
CA LYS A 174 18.55 35.99 32.11
C LYS A 174 19.14 36.34 30.75
N GLY A 175 18.47 37.18 29.98
CA GLY A 175 19.02 37.69 28.73
C GLY A 175 20.36 38.39 29.03
N LEU A 176 21.37 38.02 28.25
CA LEU A 176 22.57 38.84 28.09
C LEU A 176 22.15 40.09 27.33
N ILE A 177 22.35 41.23 27.97
CA ILE A 177 22.28 42.59 27.39
C ILE A 177 23.40 42.74 26.37
#